data_2748e6ef1630bdba6ceab655612026ec
#
_entry.id   2748e6ef1630bdba6ceab655612026ec
#
_cell.length_a   1.000
_cell.length_b   1.000
_cell.length_c   1.000
_cell.angle_alpha   90.00
_cell.angle_beta   90.00
_cell.angle_gamma   90.00
#
_symmetry.space_group_name_H-M   'P 1'
#
loop_
_entity.id
_entity.type
_entity.pdbx_description
1 polymer ?
#
loop_
_entity_poly.entity_id
_entity_poly.type
_entity_poly.pdbx_seq_one_letter_code
_entity_poly.pdbx_strand_id
1 'polypeptide(L)'
;MTLKNQVLSVLEGPVIARIRFRFPIAASHVTIAPQTFHVVARAIRSGRVLVRVPTDLATGVAAQYNDVARTRLNGTVVQANTMEVNAASGRLDQATVAHESLHAAYDLLRTGLDGNAEEASAYVVTALYCRMTGLPRPTWANGLIWAQAALAAQTLLAQYQRGSSGIPMVGNDEWMTLRQSVALHPVYRFAGPGGVFGLLAGSQYTHDG
;
A
#
# COMPACT_ATOMS: atom_id res chain seq x y z
N MET A 1 -5.09 16.81 -16.85
CA MET A 1 -5.65 15.56 -16.31
C MET A 1 -5.89 15.79 -14.82
N THR A 2 -7.08 15.43 -14.29
CA THR A 2 -7.37 15.57 -12.86
C THR A 2 -6.59 14.56 -12.03
N LEU A 3 -6.37 14.84 -10.73
CA LEU A 3 -5.70 13.90 -9.81
C LEU A 3 -6.40 12.53 -9.79
N LYS A 4 -7.73 12.52 -9.73
CA LYS A 4 -8.55 11.29 -9.84
C LYS A 4 -8.18 10.47 -11.08
N ASN A 5 -8.08 11.11 -12.24
CA ASN A 5 -7.75 10.41 -13.49
C ASN A 5 -6.28 9.94 -13.51
N GLN A 6 -5.36 10.66 -12.85
CA GLN A 6 -3.98 10.22 -12.71
C GLN A 6 -3.90 8.95 -11.84
N VAL A 7 -4.59 8.91 -10.70
CA VAL A 7 -4.67 7.71 -9.85
C VAL A 7 -5.28 6.54 -10.62
N LEU A 8 -6.40 6.75 -11.32
CA LEU A 8 -7.03 5.70 -12.14
C LEU A 8 -6.08 5.18 -13.23
N SER A 9 -5.29 6.04 -13.87
CA SER A 9 -4.33 5.61 -14.89
C SER A 9 -3.21 4.73 -14.33
N VAL A 10 -2.84 4.90 -13.06
CA VAL A 10 -1.92 4.00 -12.37
C VAL A 10 -2.57 2.65 -12.12
N LEU A 11 -3.78 2.63 -11.52
CA LEU A 11 -4.46 1.41 -11.08
C LEU A 11 -4.91 0.52 -12.24
N GLU A 12 -5.07 1.07 -13.43
CA GLU A 12 -5.47 0.36 -14.64
C GLU A 12 -4.34 0.27 -15.66
N GLY A 13 -3.16 0.75 -15.26
CA GLY A 13 -1.97 0.79 -16.11
C GLY A 13 -1.31 -0.59 -16.29
N PRO A 14 -0.42 -0.69 -17.29
CA PRO A 14 0.21 -1.96 -17.67
C PRO A 14 1.11 -2.55 -16.58
N VAL A 15 1.60 -1.75 -15.64
CA VAL A 15 2.41 -2.22 -14.51
C VAL A 15 1.53 -3.00 -13.54
N ILE A 16 0.41 -2.40 -13.10
CA ILE A 16 -0.56 -3.06 -12.21
C ILE A 16 -1.12 -4.35 -12.86
N ALA A 17 -1.37 -4.34 -14.16
CA ALA A 17 -1.83 -5.53 -14.89
C ALA A 17 -0.85 -6.73 -14.78
N ARG A 18 0.40 -6.50 -14.41
CA ARG A 18 1.44 -7.52 -14.25
C ARG A 18 1.73 -7.87 -12.79
N ILE A 19 1.24 -7.09 -11.81
CA ILE A 19 1.44 -7.37 -10.38
C ILE A 19 0.51 -8.50 -9.97
N ARG A 20 1.12 -9.67 -9.69
CA ARG A 20 0.40 -10.87 -9.25
C ARG A 20 1.29 -11.74 -8.40
N PHE A 21 0.99 -11.87 -7.11
CA PHE A 21 1.75 -12.75 -6.21
C PHE A 21 0.89 -13.21 -5.04
N ARG A 22 1.41 -14.19 -4.30
CA ARG A 22 0.84 -14.66 -3.03
C ARG A 22 1.83 -14.46 -1.91
N PHE A 23 1.31 -14.32 -0.71
CA PHE A 23 2.09 -14.37 0.52
C PHE A 23 1.37 -15.18 1.59
N PRO A 24 2.12 -15.85 2.50
CA PRO A 24 1.53 -16.75 3.49
C PRO A 24 0.87 -15.99 4.64
N ILE A 25 -0.29 -16.49 5.11
CA ILE A 25 -0.97 -16.04 6.33
C ILE A 25 -1.47 -17.26 7.07
N ALA A 26 -0.93 -17.51 8.26
CA ALA A 26 -1.26 -18.70 9.06
C ALA A 26 -1.26 -19.98 8.18
N ALA A 27 -2.39 -20.66 8.07
CA ALA A 27 -2.55 -21.89 7.27
C ALA A 27 -2.99 -21.64 5.82
N SER A 28 -3.03 -20.38 5.35
CA SER A 28 -3.53 -20.01 4.04
C SER A 28 -2.61 -19.00 3.30
N HIS A 29 -3.08 -18.47 2.18
CA HIS A 29 -2.36 -17.46 1.41
C HIS A 29 -3.31 -16.35 0.99
N VAL A 30 -2.83 -15.11 1.02
CA VAL A 30 -3.49 -13.99 0.35
C VAL A 30 -2.90 -13.81 -1.05
N THR A 31 -3.76 -13.57 -2.01
CA THR A 31 -3.37 -13.32 -3.40
C THR A 31 -3.59 -11.84 -3.73
N ILE A 32 -2.52 -11.18 -4.13
CA ILE A 32 -2.57 -9.87 -4.77
C ILE A 32 -2.56 -10.09 -6.28
N ALA A 33 -3.50 -9.45 -6.96
CA ALA A 33 -3.65 -9.57 -8.41
C ALA A 33 -4.19 -8.24 -8.99
N PRO A 34 -4.21 -8.03 -10.31
CA PRO A 34 -4.75 -6.83 -10.92
C PRO A 34 -6.17 -6.50 -10.44
N GLN A 35 -6.99 -7.52 -10.19
CA GLN A 35 -8.36 -7.38 -9.70
C GLN A 35 -8.43 -6.68 -8.34
N THR A 36 -7.43 -6.85 -7.49
CA THR A 36 -7.30 -6.16 -6.20
C THR A 36 -7.32 -4.64 -6.39
N PHE A 37 -6.56 -4.14 -7.35
CA PHE A 37 -6.48 -2.71 -7.69
C PHE A 37 -7.70 -2.22 -8.47
N HIS A 38 -8.29 -3.07 -9.32
CA HIS A 38 -9.49 -2.73 -10.07
C HIS A 38 -10.73 -2.55 -9.16
N VAL A 39 -10.78 -3.20 -7.99
CA VAL A 39 -11.81 -2.92 -6.98
C VAL A 39 -11.72 -1.48 -6.53
N VAL A 40 -10.52 -0.99 -6.22
CA VAL A 40 -10.28 0.40 -5.81
C VAL A 40 -10.60 1.37 -6.95
N ALA A 41 -10.16 1.08 -8.18
CA ALA A 41 -10.47 1.91 -9.33
C ALA A 41 -11.99 2.08 -9.54
N ARG A 42 -12.77 1.01 -9.39
CA ARG A 42 -14.24 1.08 -9.43
C ARG A 42 -14.82 1.91 -8.27
N ALA A 43 -14.28 1.75 -7.06
CA ALA A 43 -14.71 2.52 -5.89
C ALA A 43 -14.42 4.02 -6.06
N ILE A 44 -13.27 4.39 -6.65
CA ILE A 44 -12.94 5.77 -7.00
C ILE A 44 -13.90 6.32 -8.07
N ARG A 45 -14.23 5.55 -9.10
CA ARG A 45 -15.17 6.00 -10.14
C ARG A 45 -16.56 6.26 -9.58
N SER A 46 -17.06 5.37 -8.72
CA SER A 46 -18.36 5.49 -8.09
C SER A 46 -18.42 6.52 -6.95
N GLY A 47 -17.29 7.11 -6.55
CA GLY A 47 -17.24 8.04 -5.42
C GLY A 47 -17.25 7.39 -4.04
N ARG A 48 -17.14 6.06 -3.95
CA ARG A 48 -16.99 5.34 -2.66
C ARG A 48 -15.61 5.56 -2.03
N VAL A 49 -14.58 5.75 -2.86
CA VAL A 49 -13.26 6.21 -2.44
C VAL A 49 -13.03 7.58 -3.04
N LEU A 50 -12.77 8.55 -2.20
CA LEU A 50 -12.43 9.92 -2.59
C LEU A 50 -10.93 10.02 -2.86
N VAL A 51 -10.56 10.79 -3.88
CA VAL A 51 -9.16 11.14 -4.17
C VAL A 51 -8.99 12.63 -4.07
N ARG A 52 -8.08 13.09 -3.21
CA ARG A 52 -7.83 14.52 -3.04
C ARG A 52 -6.36 14.84 -2.80
N VAL A 53 -5.98 16.09 -3.02
CA VAL A 53 -4.70 16.63 -2.55
C VAL A 53 -4.83 16.90 -1.07
N PRO A 54 -3.90 16.43 -0.24
CA PRO A 54 -3.90 16.75 1.19
C PRO A 54 -3.58 18.22 1.40
N THR A 55 -4.18 18.81 2.41
CA THR A 55 -3.86 20.18 2.84
C THR A 55 -2.72 20.22 3.85
N ASP A 56 -2.41 19.06 4.48
CA ASP A 56 -1.55 18.99 5.66
C ASP A 56 -1.05 17.57 5.97
N LEU A 57 -0.60 16.82 4.97
CA LEU A 57 0.15 15.58 5.25
C LEU A 57 1.40 15.91 6.07
N ALA A 58 1.73 15.03 7.02
CA ALA A 58 2.97 15.15 7.76
C ALA A 58 4.17 15.22 6.80
N THR A 59 5.20 15.95 7.20
CA THR A 59 6.42 16.09 6.39
C THR A 59 6.98 14.71 6.03
N GLY A 60 7.18 14.47 4.75
CA GLY A 60 7.70 13.20 4.23
C GLY A 60 6.63 12.16 3.85
N VAL A 61 5.34 12.40 4.13
CA VAL A 61 4.25 11.52 3.68
C VAL A 61 3.85 11.90 2.26
N ALA A 62 4.01 10.96 1.32
CA ALA A 62 3.70 11.18 -0.10
C ALA A 62 2.24 10.91 -0.44
N ALA A 63 1.60 9.97 0.26
CA ALA A 63 0.18 9.67 0.17
C ALA A 63 -0.30 8.99 1.44
N GLN A 64 -1.63 8.84 1.58
CA GLN A 64 -2.26 8.15 2.69
C GLN A 64 -3.69 7.73 2.32
N TYR A 65 -4.05 6.50 2.64
CA TYR A 65 -5.44 6.07 2.66
C TYR A 65 -6.02 6.21 4.07
N ASN A 66 -7.25 6.70 4.17
CA ASN A 66 -7.98 6.88 5.42
C ASN A 66 -9.26 6.03 5.32
N ASP A 67 -9.29 4.92 6.04
CA ASP A 67 -10.43 4.01 6.14
C ASP A 67 -11.57 4.60 6.97
N VAL A 68 -11.24 5.34 8.04
CA VAL A 68 -12.18 6.00 8.95
C VAL A 68 -12.11 7.52 8.86
N ALA A 69 -13.23 8.18 9.15
CA ALA A 69 -13.25 9.63 9.26
C ALA A 69 -12.47 10.09 10.51
N ARG A 70 -11.67 11.14 10.34
CA ARG A 70 -10.87 11.71 11.44
C ARG A 70 -10.75 13.22 11.35
N THR A 71 -10.60 13.87 12.49
CA THR A 71 -10.29 15.29 12.59
C THR A 71 -8.79 15.43 12.86
N ARG A 72 -8.11 16.23 12.06
CA ARG A 72 -6.70 16.56 12.22
C ARG A 72 -6.50 17.66 13.28
N LEU A 73 -5.25 17.85 13.71
CA LEU A 73 -4.89 18.87 14.72
C LEU A 73 -5.27 20.30 14.28
N ASN A 74 -5.25 20.59 13.00
CA ASN A 74 -5.67 21.87 12.43
C ASN A 74 -7.20 22.02 12.27
N GLY A 75 -7.99 21.06 12.77
CA GLY A 75 -9.45 21.04 12.65
C GLY A 75 -10.00 20.54 11.32
N THR A 76 -9.15 20.20 10.35
CA THR A 76 -9.61 19.63 9.06
C THR A 76 -10.21 18.25 9.26
N VAL A 77 -11.44 18.05 8.78
CA VAL A 77 -12.09 16.73 8.76
C VAL A 77 -11.71 15.98 7.49
N VAL A 78 -11.10 14.82 7.65
CA VAL A 78 -10.87 13.85 6.58
C VAL A 78 -11.99 12.83 6.62
N GLN A 79 -12.69 12.68 5.51
CA GLN A 79 -13.77 11.68 5.40
C GLN A 79 -13.19 10.26 5.35
N ALA A 80 -13.98 9.28 5.80
CA ALA A 80 -13.66 7.88 5.58
C ALA A 80 -13.51 7.57 4.08
N ASN A 81 -12.79 6.51 3.78
CA ASN A 81 -12.52 6.06 2.40
C ASN A 81 -11.90 7.18 1.52
N THR A 82 -10.94 7.90 2.07
CA THR A 82 -10.25 8.97 1.35
C THR A 82 -8.79 8.63 1.11
N MET A 83 -8.40 8.62 -0.15
CA MET A 83 -7.01 8.55 -0.58
C MET A 83 -6.47 9.97 -0.80
N GLU A 84 -5.55 10.39 0.04
CA GLU A 84 -4.86 11.65 -0.08
C GLU A 84 -3.51 11.42 -0.77
N VAL A 85 -3.24 12.17 -1.82
CA VAL A 85 -2.02 12.00 -2.61
C VAL A 85 -1.34 13.35 -2.80
N ASN A 86 -0.10 13.44 -2.33
CA ASN A 86 0.69 14.65 -2.49
C ASN A 86 1.19 14.76 -3.94
N ALA A 87 0.65 15.71 -4.66
CA ALA A 87 1.04 16.03 -6.05
C ALA A 87 1.88 17.32 -6.13
N ALA A 88 2.48 17.76 -5.03
CA ALA A 88 3.17 19.06 -4.93
C ALA A 88 4.30 19.25 -5.95
N SER A 89 4.87 18.20 -6.50
CA SER A 89 5.90 18.25 -7.55
C SER A 89 5.34 18.19 -8.97
N GLY A 90 4.01 18.19 -9.15
CA GLY A 90 3.37 17.98 -10.45
C GLY A 90 3.54 16.55 -11.00
N ARG A 91 4.28 15.69 -10.32
CA ARG A 91 4.44 14.26 -10.63
C ARG A 91 3.82 13.45 -9.52
N LEU A 92 2.84 12.63 -9.89
CA LEU A 92 2.28 11.63 -9.02
C LEU A 92 3.34 10.55 -8.71
N ASP A 93 3.59 10.25 -7.44
CA ASP A 93 4.36 9.05 -7.08
C ASP A 93 3.49 7.81 -7.30
N GLN A 94 3.65 7.21 -8.48
CA GLN A 94 2.85 6.08 -8.91
C GLN A 94 3.03 4.84 -8.03
N ALA A 95 4.22 4.63 -7.49
CA ALA A 95 4.50 3.51 -6.60
C ALA A 95 3.80 3.71 -5.26
N THR A 96 3.73 4.95 -4.75
CA THR A 96 2.96 5.28 -3.55
C THR A 96 1.46 5.15 -3.78
N VAL A 97 0.95 5.52 -4.96
CA VAL A 97 -0.46 5.27 -5.30
C VAL A 97 -0.78 3.78 -5.27
N ALA A 98 0.09 2.93 -5.81
CA ALA A 98 -0.09 1.48 -5.75
C ALA A 98 -0.07 0.95 -4.31
N HIS A 99 0.80 1.48 -3.44
CA HIS A 99 0.86 1.19 -2.01
C HIS A 99 -0.46 1.48 -1.30
N GLU A 100 -0.90 2.74 -1.34
CA GLU A 100 -2.12 3.17 -0.67
C GLU A 100 -3.38 2.51 -1.23
N SER A 101 -3.36 2.17 -2.52
CA SER A 101 -4.47 1.43 -3.12
C SER A 101 -4.58 0.00 -2.62
N LEU A 102 -3.49 -0.60 -2.14
CA LEU A 102 -3.58 -1.92 -1.53
C LEU A 102 -4.29 -1.85 -0.18
N HIS A 103 -4.01 -0.84 0.65
CA HIS A 103 -4.75 -0.61 1.89
C HIS A 103 -6.24 -0.38 1.61
N ALA A 104 -6.56 0.49 0.65
CA ALA A 104 -7.94 0.70 0.22
C ALA A 104 -8.63 -0.58 -0.28
N ALA A 105 -7.88 -1.49 -0.94
CA ALA A 105 -8.41 -2.76 -1.38
C ALA A 105 -8.74 -3.69 -0.22
N TYR A 106 -7.87 -3.77 0.78
CA TYR A 106 -8.09 -4.60 1.96
C TYR A 106 -9.31 -4.16 2.74
N ASP A 107 -9.48 -2.85 2.94
CA ASP A 107 -10.68 -2.28 3.55
C ASP A 107 -11.94 -2.62 2.73
N LEU A 108 -11.96 -2.31 1.45
CA LEU A 108 -13.10 -2.57 0.57
C LEU A 108 -13.49 -4.05 0.46
N LEU A 109 -12.52 -4.94 0.56
CA LEU A 109 -12.69 -6.40 0.49
C LEU A 109 -12.88 -7.04 1.87
N ARG A 110 -12.75 -6.26 2.94
CA ARG A 110 -12.79 -6.72 4.33
C ARG A 110 -11.82 -7.88 4.56
N THR A 111 -10.59 -7.71 4.09
CA THR A 111 -9.55 -8.74 4.22
C THR A 111 -8.98 -8.65 5.63
N GLY A 112 -9.26 -9.63 6.48
CA GLY A 112 -8.82 -9.65 7.88
C GLY A 112 -7.32 -9.91 8.02
N LEU A 113 -6.49 -8.91 7.71
CA LEU A 113 -5.06 -8.91 7.90
C LEU A 113 -4.69 -8.11 9.15
N ASP A 114 -3.60 -8.51 9.82
CA ASP A 114 -2.98 -7.62 10.79
C ASP A 114 -2.20 -6.49 10.09
N GLY A 115 -2.05 -5.35 10.73
CA GLY A 115 -1.39 -4.17 10.14
C GLY A 115 0.04 -4.41 9.66
N ASN A 116 0.79 -5.35 10.29
CA ASN A 116 2.14 -5.68 9.83
C ASN A 116 2.12 -6.45 8.51
N ALA A 117 1.12 -7.31 8.30
CA ALA A 117 0.95 -8.05 7.05
C ALA A 117 0.46 -7.13 5.92
N GLU A 118 -0.46 -6.22 6.22
CA GLU A 118 -0.91 -5.21 5.27
C GLU A 118 0.24 -4.35 4.79
N GLU A 119 0.97 -3.74 5.71
CA GLU A 119 2.10 -2.87 5.41
C GLU A 119 3.22 -3.61 4.67
N ALA A 120 3.58 -4.81 5.12
CA ALA A 120 4.59 -5.63 4.45
C ALA A 120 4.21 -5.90 2.98
N SER A 121 2.95 -6.26 2.73
CA SER A 121 2.47 -6.52 1.36
C SER A 121 2.44 -5.25 0.49
N ALA A 122 2.09 -4.10 1.07
CA ALA A 122 2.11 -2.82 0.38
C ALA A 122 3.54 -2.40 0.00
N TYR A 123 4.53 -2.65 0.87
CA TYR A 123 5.94 -2.45 0.52
C TYR A 123 6.39 -3.39 -0.62
N VAL A 124 5.95 -4.65 -0.66
CA VAL A 124 6.25 -5.56 -1.79
C VAL A 124 5.66 -5.03 -3.09
N VAL A 125 4.40 -4.55 -3.09
CA VAL A 125 3.78 -3.91 -4.25
C VAL A 125 4.58 -2.70 -4.71
N THR A 126 4.98 -1.83 -3.78
CA THR A 126 5.81 -0.65 -4.07
C THR A 126 7.14 -1.05 -4.73
N ALA A 127 7.83 -2.05 -4.17
CA ALA A 127 9.11 -2.52 -4.68
C ALA A 127 8.96 -3.18 -6.06
N LEU A 128 7.91 -3.98 -6.29
CA LEU A 128 7.59 -4.54 -7.61
C LEU A 128 7.33 -3.42 -8.62
N TYR A 129 6.50 -2.43 -8.25
CA TYR A 129 6.19 -1.30 -9.12
C TYR A 129 7.46 -0.55 -9.53
N CYS A 130 8.31 -0.18 -8.58
CA CYS A 130 9.56 0.51 -8.85
C CYS A 130 10.48 -0.32 -9.76
N ARG A 131 10.65 -1.62 -9.49
CA ARG A 131 11.50 -2.49 -10.32
C ARG A 131 10.96 -2.68 -11.73
N MET A 132 9.66 -2.81 -11.92
CA MET A 132 9.03 -2.96 -13.24
C MET A 132 9.07 -1.69 -14.09
N THR A 133 9.18 -0.53 -13.45
CA THR A 133 9.20 0.79 -14.11
C THR A 133 10.57 1.43 -14.18
N GLY A 134 11.56 0.89 -13.47
CA GLY A 134 12.88 1.53 -13.30
C GLY A 134 12.86 2.76 -12.39
N LEU A 135 11.78 2.98 -11.63
CA LEU A 135 11.70 4.08 -10.67
C LEU A 135 12.62 3.83 -9.47
N PRO A 136 13.21 4.89 -8.91
CA PRO A 136 14.00 4.79 -7.69
C PRO A 136 13.10 4.42 -6.50
N ARG A 137 13.76 4.04 -5.39
CA ARG A 137 13.07 3.90 -4.10
C ARG A 137 12.38 5.20 -3.73
N PRO A 138 11.10 5.17 -3.30
CA PRO A 138 10.43 6.35 -2.76
C PRO A 138 11.19 6.90 -1.53
N THR A 139 11.26 8.22 -1.40
CA THR A 139 12.02 8.87 -0.32
C THR A 139 11.47 8.57 1.08
N TRP A 140 10.16 8.31 1.17
CA TRP A 140 9.47 7.93 2.40
C TRP A 140 9.73 6.48 2.82
N ALA A 141 10.12 5.61 1.88
CA ALA A 141 10.27 4.18 2.16
C ALA A 141 11.43 3.94 3.13
N ASN A 142 11.13 3.31 4.27
CA ASN A 142 12.13 2.99 5.28
C ASN A 142 13.22 2.06 4.74
N GLY A 143 14.49 2.34 5.07
CA GLY A 143 15.64 1.63 4.51
C GLY A 143 15.64 0.13 4.80
N LEU A 144 15.30 -0.30 6.02
CA LEU A 144 15.31 -1.72 6.41
C LEU A 144 14.11 -2.46 5.79
N ILE A 145 12.89 -1.92 5.95
CA ILE A 145 11.67 -2.51 5.38
C ILE A 145 11.81 -2.57 3.86
N TRP A 146 12.29 -1.49 3.25
CA TRP A 146 12.53 -1.44 1.82
C TRP A 146 13.50 -2.52 1.33
N ALA A 147 14.60 -2.76 2.05
CA ALA A 147 15.59 -3.77 1.66
C ALA A 147 14.96 -5.17 1.60
N GLN A 148 14.14 -5.53 2.59
CA GLN A 148 13.42 -6.80 2.62
C GLN A 148 12.35 -6.90 1.52
N ALA A 149 11.56 -5.84 1.33
CA ALA A 149 10.56 -5.79 0.27
C ALA A 149 11.18 -5.86 -1.14
N ALA A 150 12.33 -5.20 -1.33
CA ALA A 150 13.07 -5.23 -2.59
C ALA A 150 13.65 -6.62 -2.89
N LEU A 151 14.06 -7.37 -1.86
CA LEU A 151 14.49 -8.77 -1.99
C LEU A 151 13.31 -9.66 -2.40
N ALA A 152 12.19 -9.58 -1.69
CA ALA A 152 10.97 -10.30 -2.03
C ALA A 152 10.49 -9.99 -3.47
N ALA A 153 10.50 -8.72 -3.87
CA ALA A 153 10.17 -8.31 -5.23
C ALA A 153 11.12 -8.91 -6.28
N GLN A 154 12.42 -8.99 -5.97
CA GLN A 154 13.41 -9.63 -6.85
C GLN A 154 13.13 -11.12 -7.02
N THR A 155 12.86 -11.83 -5.93
CA THR A 155 12.51 -13.26 -5.95
C THR A 155 11.23 -13.50 -6.77
N LEU A 156 10.20 -12.67 -6.59
CA LEU A 156 8.97 -12.73 -7.36
C LEU A 156 9.22 -12.51 -8.86
N LEU A 157 10.01 -11.51 -9.23
CA LEU A 157 10.34 -11.24 -10.63
C LEU A 157 11.12 -12.40 -11.27
N ALA A 158 12.02 -13.03 -10.53
CA ALA A 158 12.71 -14.22 -11.00
C ALA A 158 11.76 -15.42 -11.20
N GLN A 159 10.70 -15.54 -10.39
CA GLN A 159 9.65 -16.55 -10.59
C GLN A 159 8.82 -16.24 -11.86
N TYR A 160 8.46 -14.97 -12.13
CA TYR A 160 7.80 -14.57 -13.37
C TYR A 160 8.63 -14.93 -14.60
N GLN A 161 9.93 -14.65 -14.59
CA GLN A 161 10.82 -14.90 -15.73
C GLN A 161 11.00 -16.39 -16.02
N ARG A 162 11.00 -17.24 -14.99
CA ARG A 162 11.11 -18.69 -15.14
C ARG A 162 9.84 -19.36 -15.68
N GLY A 163 8.76 -18.60 -15.87
CA GLY A 163 7.52 -19.16 -16.43
C GLY A 163 6.88 -20.21 -15.52
N SER A 164 7.03 -20.07 -14.19
CA SER A 164 6.39 -20.98 -13.24
C SER A 164 4.88 -21.05 -13.52
N SER A 165 4.32 -22.26 -13.60
CA SER A 165 2.92 -22.53 -13.94
C SER A 165 1.91 -22.00 -12.90
N GLY A 166 2.37 -21.38 -11.82
CA GLY A 166 1.57 -20.87 -10.72
C GLY A 166 1.71 -19.36 -10.50
N ILE A 167 0.92 -18.82 -9.57
CA ILE A 167 1.09 -17.46 -9.08
C ILE A 167 2.37 -17.42 -8.25
N PRO A 168 3.34 -16.53 -8.56
CA PRO A 168 4.55 -16.35 -7.76
C PRO A 168 4.23 -16.12 -6.29
N MET A 169 5.08 -16.62 -5.40
CA MET A 169 4.86 -16.56 -3.96
C MET A 169 6.10 -16.03 -3.24
N VAL A 170 5.87 -15.13 -2.29
CA VAL A 170 6.90 -14.71 -1.33
C VAL A 170 7.22 -15.91 -0.44
N GLY A 171 8.51 -16.24 -0.28
CA GLY A 171 8.95 -17.32 0.60
C GLY A 171 8.58 -17.06 2.07
N ASN A 172 8.32 -18.12 2.84
CA ASN A 172 7.94 -17.97 4.25
C ASN A 172 8.96 -17.16 5.05
N ASP A 173 10.24 -17.46 4.91
CA ASP A 173 11.30 -16.78 5.66
C ASP A 173 11.45 -15.31 5.24
N GLU A 174 11.36 -15.03 3.94
CA GLU A 174 11.36 -13.65 3.42
C GLU A 174 10.15 -12.87 3.96
N TRP A 175 8.98 -13.51 3.95
CA TRP A 175 7.75 -12.92 4.46
C TRP A 175 7.82 -12.61 5.95
N MET A 176 8.27 -13.58 6.76
CA MET A 176 8.41 -13.39 8.21
C MET A 176 9.42 -12.30 8.54
N THR A 177 10.56 -12.27 7.85
CA THR A 177 11.59 -11.23 8.03
C THR A 177 11.06 -9.84 7.69
N LEU A 178 10.32 -9.73 6.59
CA LEU A 178 9.72 -8.46 6.18
C LEU A 178 8.68 -7.97 7.21
N ARG A 179 7.75 -8.84 7.64
CA ARG A 179 6.77 -8.50 8.68
C ARG A 179 7.43 -8.08 10.00
N GLN A 180 8.49 -8.78 10.41
CA GLN A 180 9.25 -8.41 11.60
C GLN A 180 9.92 -7.04 11.44
N SER A 181 10.43 -6.71 10.26
CA SER A 181 11.01 -5.40 9.97
C SER A 181 9.97 -4.28 10.09
N VAL A 182 8.73 -4.53 9.68
CA VAL A 182 7.60 -3.61 9.89
C VAL A 182 7.28 -3.48 11.38
N ALA A 183 7.09 -4.59 12.08
CA ALA A 183 6.72 -4.62 13.50
C ALA A 183 7.75 -3.92 14.42
N LEU A 184 9.02 -3.99 14.07
CA LEU A 184 10.11 -3.35 14.83
C LEU A 184 10.31 -1.88 14.48
N HIS A 185 9.73 -1.40 13.40
CA HIS A 185 9.91 -0.01 12.98
C HIS A 185 9.14 0.96 13.90
N PRO A 186 9.76 2.04 14.41
CA PRO A 186 9.12 2.95 15.36
C PRO A 186 7.77 3.52 14.90
N VAL A 187 7.61 3.78 13.60
CA VAL A 187 6.36 4.30 13.02
C VAL A 187 5.21 3.29 13.15
N TYR A 188 5.48 1.98 12.98
CA TYR A 188 4.45 0.94 13.01
C TYR A 188 4.32 0.27 14.39
N ARG A 189 5.37 0.31 15.21
CA ARG A 189 5.43 -0.33 16.54
C ARG A 189 4.32 0.09 17.49
N PHE A 190 3.76 1.27 17.30
CA PHE A 190 2.71 1.85 18.15
C PHE A 190 1.32 1.82 17.51
N ALA A 191 1.16 1.20 16.35
CA ALA A 191 -0.12 1.05 15.64
C ALA A 191 -0.98 -0.10 16.20
N GLY A 192 -0.75 -0.54 17.45
CA GLY A 192 -1.63 -1.48 18.15
C GLY A 192 -2.94 -0.84 18.61
N PRO A 193 -3.96 -1.63 18.97
CA PRO A 193 -5.22 -1.12 19.52
C PRO A 193 -4.95 -0.21 20.73
N GLY A 194 -5.23 1.10 20.60
CA GLY A 194 -4.99 2.11 21.64
C GLY A 194 -3.64 2.85 21.56
N GLY A 195 -2.80 2.58 20.57
CA GLY A 195 -1.55 3.33 20.35
C GLY A 195 -1.80 4.77 19.90
N VAL A 196 -1.08 5.72 20.50
CA VAL A 196 -1.21 7.18 20.26
C VAL A 196 -0.80 7.59 18.82
N PHE A 197 -0.31 6.66 18.01
CA PHE A 197 0.26 6.92 16.67
C PHE A 197 -0.76 7.20 15.56
N GLY A 198 -2.03 6.95 15.78
CA GLY A 198 -3.09 7.45 14.91
C GLY A 198 -3.07 8.97 14.73
N LEU A 199 -2.34 9.70 15.57
CA LEU A 199 -2.20 11.17 15.51
C LEU A 199 -1.02 11.64 14.64
N LEU A 200 0.04 10.83 14.48
CA LEU A 200 1.26 11.27 13.78
C LEU A 200 1.52 10.53 12.46
N ALA A 201 1.16 9.26 12.36
CA ALA A 201 1.40 8.46 11.17
C ALA A 201 0.16 8.21 10.31
N GLY A 202 -1.01 8.61 10.77
CA GLY A 202 -2.24 8.59 9.98
C GLY A 202 -2.75 7.23 9.55
N SER A 203 -2.26 6.14 10.07
CA SER A 203 -2.74 4.81 9.75
C SER A 203 -3.00 4.01 11.02
N GLN A 204 -4.18 4.16 11.60
CA GLN A 204 -4.73 3.10 12.41
C GLN A 204 -5.46 2.15 11.47
N TYR A 205 -4.80 1.08 11.06
CA TYR A 205 -5.46 -0.05 10.44
C TYR A 205 -6.07 -0.90 11.54
N THR A 206 -7.20 -0.47 12.06
CA THR A 206 -8.09 -1.33 12.82
C THR A 206 -9.19 -1.74 11.86
N HIS A 207 -8.96 -2.79 11.11
CA HIS A 207 -10.06 -3.53 10.50
C HIS A 207 -10.73 -4.30 11.64
N ASP A 208 -11.61 -3.65 12.35
CA ASP A 208 -12.54 -4.32 13.23
C ASP A 208 -13.49 -5.12 12.34
N GLY A 209 -13.20 -6.45 12.25
CA GLY A 209 -14.04 -7.43 11.62
C GLY A 209 -15.35 -7.64 12.38
#